data_59b6c0d174644d586448bf2e3174bfbc
#
_entry.id   59b6c0d174644d586448bf2e3174bfbc
#
_cell.length_a   1.000
_cell.length_b   1.000
_cell.length_c   1.000
_cell.angle_alpha   90.00
_cell.angle_beta   90.00
_cell.angle_gamma   90.00
#
_symmetry.space_group_name_H-M   'P 1'
#
loop_
_entity.id
_entity.type
_entity.pdbx_description
1 polymer ?
#
loop_
_entity_poly.entity_id
_entity_poly.type
_entity_poly.pdbx_seq_one_letter_code
_entity_poly.pdbx_strand_id
1 'polypeptide(L)'
;MRRLVSRLVPKKFRGDAVTIPVIRLSGAIMPSNSLTRQNLSLATTATVIEKAFAVPDAPAVAIALNSPGGSPVQSRLIFRRIRDLAVEKDRKVFIFVEDVAASGGYMIAAAGDEIIADPSSIVGSIGVVSAGFGFQELIKKIGVERRVHTAGQNKAILDPFQPEKKEDVERLKALQLEMHEMFIDLVKERRGAKLADDPELFTGAFWTGTRALDLGLVDGLGDMRSVLKERYGKKTKLALITQPRGLFGRKLGISGSIPDLGAAIAGNAATGLIEAAEEQALWRRFGL
;
A
#
# COMPACT_ATOMS: atom_id res chain seq x y z
N MET A 1 -28.05 26.41 -5.94
CA MET A 1 -28.10 27.84 -5.56
C MET A 1 -26.80 28.36 -4.90
N ARG A 2 -26.14 27.70 -3.98
CA ARG A 2 -24.90 28.20 -3.32
C ARG A 2 -23.68 28.43 -4.26
N ARG A 3 -23.55 27.75 -5.41
CA ARG A 3 -22.44 27.91 -6.35
C ARG A 3 -22.48 29.14 -7.27
N LEU A 4 -23.65 29.73 -7.50
CA LEU A 4 -23.78 30.97 -8.31
C LEU A 4 -23.42 32.23 -7.51
N VAL A 5 -23.75 32.27 -6.23
CA VAL A 5 -23.50 33.45 -5.36
C VAL A 5 -21.99 33.62 -5.08
N SER A 6 -21.22 32.53 -5.04
CA SER A 6 -19.76 32.60 -4.77
C SER A 6 -18.96 33.26 -5.92
N ARG A 7 -19.48 33.30 -7.14
CA ARG A 7 -18.79 33.97 -8.28
C ARG A 7 -18.92 35.49 -8.27
N LEU A 8 -19.90 36.01 -7.54
CA LEU A 8 -20.17 37.47 -7.46
C LEU A 8 -19.44 38.18 -6.32
N VAL A 9 -18.80 37.45 -5.41
CA VAL A 9 -17.99 38.03 -4.33
C VAL A 9 -16.59 38.31 -4.86
N PRO A 10 -16.11 39.60 -4.81
CA PRO A 10 -14.74 39.90 -5.22
C PRO A 10 -13.74 39.04 -4.49
N LYS A 11 -12.65 38.60 -5.19
CA LYS A 11 -11.60 37.73 -4.64
C LYS A 11 -11.06 38.19 -3.28
N LYS A 12 -11.05 39.49 -3.03
CA LYS A 12 -10.64 40.13 -1.77
C LYS A 12 -11.53 39.83 -0.55
N PHE A 13 -12.77 39.37 -0.77
CA PHE A 13 -13.76 39.02 0.27
C PHE A 13 -14.09 37.53 0.29
N ARG A 14 -13.57 36.73 -0.67
CA ARG A 14 -13.54 35.29 -0.53
C ARG A 14 -12.44 35.02 0.50
N GLY A 15 -12.83 34.66 1.71
CA GLY A 15 -11.89 34.15 2.70
C GLY A 15 -11.28 32.87 2.13
N ASP A 16 -10.16 33.00 1.40
CA ASP A 16 -9.53 31.96 0.59
C ASP A 16 -8.90 30.87 1.49
N ALA A 17 -9.77 30.09 2.14
CA ALA A 17 -9.34 28.87 2.78
C ALA A 17 -9.08 27.81 1.70
N VAL A 18 -7.83 27.55 1.40
CA VAL A 18 -7.41 26.46 0.52
C VAL A 18 -7.95 25.14 1.08
N THR A 19 -8.58 24.33 0.23
CA THR A 19 -9.03 22.99 0.61
C THR A 19 -8.11 21.96 -0.03
N ILE A 20 -7.46 21.15 0.80
CA ILE A 20 -6.64 20.03 0.39
C ILE A 20 -7.42 18.73 0.60
N PRO A 21 -7.73 17.97 -0.45
CA PRO A 21 -8.29 16.63 -0.31
C PRO A 21 -7.25 15.70 0.32
N VAL A 22 -7.73 14.92 1.27
CA VAL A 22 -6.91 13.93 1.99
C VAL A 22 -7.49 12.56 1.74
N ILE A 23 -6.67 11.59 1.40
CA ILE A 23 -7.02 10.17 1.41
C ILE A 23 -6.14 9.44 2.41
N ARG A 24 -6.65 8.33 2.95
CA ARG A 24 -5.89 7.45 3.82
C ARG A 24 -5.75 6.09 3.16
N LEU A 25 -4.50 5.66 2.99
CA LEU A 25 -4.12 4.34 2.50
C LEU A 25 -3.47 3.58 3.66
N SER A 26 -4.21 2.64 4.26
CA SER A 26 -3.74 1.92 5.45
C SER A 26 -4.01 0.43 5.30
N GLY A 27 -3.02 -0.41 5.64
CA GLY A 27 -3.09 -1.86 5.61
C GLY A 27 -2.04 -2.53 4.73
N ALA A 28 -2.02 -3.86 4.75
CA ALA A 28 -1.20 -4.67 3.86
C ALA A 28 -1.68 -4.54 2.40
N ILE A 29 -0.73 -4.63 1.47
CA ILE A 29 -1.03 -4.55 0.03
C ILE A 29 -1.23 -5.96 -0.52
N MET A 30 -2.47 -6.30 -0.85
CA MET A 30 -2.85 -7.66 -1.29
C MET A 30 -3.81 -7.60 -2.48
N PRO A 31 -3.76 -8.55 -3.43
CA PRO A 31 -4.59 -8.54 -4.63
C PRO A 31 -6.08 -8.84 -4.35
N SER A 32 -6.37 -9.57 -3.28
CA SER A 32 -7.74 -9.98 -2.91
C SER A 32 -8.27 -9.18 -1.72
N ASN A 33 -9.59 -8.97 -1.69
CA ASN A 33 -10.26 -8.41 -0.51
C ASN A 33 -10.68 -9.55 0.41
N SER A 34 -10.26 -9.53 1.66
CA SER A 34 -10.90 -10.29 2.71
C SER A 34 -12.26 -9.64 3.05
N LEU A 35 -13.29 -10.45 3.30
CA LEU A 35 -14.60 -9.94 3.73
C LEU A 35 -14.52 -9.21 5.08
N THR A 36 -13.48 -9.47 5.86
CA THR A 36 -13.30 -8.95 7.22
C THR A 36 -12.28 -7.82 7.32
N ARG A 37 -11.40 -7.63 6.29
CA ARG A 37 -10.30 -6.66 6.34
C ARG A 37 -10.18 -5.89 5.04
N GLN A 38 -9.88 -4.60 5.16
CA GLN A 38 -9.57 -3.74 4.01
C GLN A 38 -8.08 -3.83 3.67
N ASN A 39 -7.77 -4.57 2.61
CA ASN A 39 -6.44 -4.58 2.02
C ASN A 39 -6.28 -3.46 0.99
N LEU A 40 -5.06 -3.00 0.80
CA LEU A 40 -4.74 -2.06 -0.26
C LEU A 40 -4.54 -2.81 -1.57
N SER A 41 -5.33 -2.44 -2.57
CA SER A 41 -5.17 -2.85 -3.97
C SER A 41 -5.62 -1.71 -4.87
N LEU A 42 -5.31 -1.77 -6.16
CA LEU A 42 -5.85 -0.78 -7.09
C LEU A 42 -7.39 -0.78 -7.08
N ALA A 43 -8.00 -1.96 -7.01
CA ALA A 43 -9.46 -2.10 -7.00
C ALA A 43 -10.11 -1.40 -5.79
N THR A 44 -9.48 -1.47 -4.60
CA THR A 44 -10.00 -0.84 -3.39
C THR A 44 -9.69 0.65 -3.29
N THR A 45 -8.65 1.13 -3.97
CA THR A 45 -8.16 2.50 -3.80
C THR A 45 -8.47 3.43 -4.98
N ALA A 46 -8.68 2.91 -6.20
CA ALA A 46 -8.83 3.72 -7.41
C ALA A 46 -9.90 4.81 -7.28
N THR A 47 -11.10 4.44 -6.80
CA THR A 47 -12.22 5.39 -6.68
C THR A 47 -11.94 6.53 -5.70
N VAL A 48 -11.28 6.26 -4.57
CA VAL A 48 -10.97 7.30 -3.58
C VAL A 48 -9.85 8.19 -4.07
N ILE A 49 -8.86 7.65 -4.77
CA ILE A 49 -7.79 8.40 -5.42
C ILE A 49 -8.40 9.33 -6.47
N GLU A 50 -9.20 8.82 -7.40
CA GLU A 50 -9.87 9.63 -8.43
C GLU A 50 -10.69 10.79 -7.85
N LYS A 51 -11.47 10.52 -6.80
CA LYS A 51 -12.26 11.56 -6.14
C LYS A 51 -11.40 12.66 -5.51
N ALA A 52 -10.25 12.30 -4.93
CA ALA A 52 -9.33 13.28 -4.36
C ALA A 52 -8.77 14.21 -5.44
N PHE A 53 -8.35 13.65 -6.56
CA PHE A 53 -7.85 14.44 -7.69
C PHE A 53 -8.93 15.22 -8.44
N ALA A 54 -10.20 14.83 -8.30
CA ALA A 54 -11.34 15.54 -8.88
C ALA A 54 -11.84 16.74 -8.06
N VAL A 55 -11.29 17.00 -6.87
CA VAL A 55 -11.69 18.16 -6.05
C VAL A 55 -11.31 19.45 -6.78
N PRO A 56 -12.27 20.33 -7.11
CA PRO A 56 -11.97 21.56 -7.83
C PRO A 56 -11.04 22.49 -7.05
N ASP A 57 -10.18 23.21 -7.78
CA ASP A 57 -9.31 24.27 -7.24
C ASP A 57 -8.38 23.82 -6.10
N ALA A 58 -8.23 22.52 -5.86
CA ALA A 58 -7.26 22.01 -4.89
C ALA A 58 -5.85 22.12 -5.48
N PRO A 59 -4.89 22.79 -4.83
CA PRO A 59 -3.52 22.92 -5.34
C PRO A 59 -2.71 21.64 -5.19
N ALA A 60 -3.15 20.75 -4.34
CA ALA A 60 -2.47 19.49 -4.03
C ALA A 60 -3.43 18.43 -3.53
N VAL A 61 -2.96 17.19 -3.50
CA VAL A 61 -3.59 16.04 -2.83
C VAL A 61 -2.65 15.55 -1.72
N ALA A 62 -3.21 15.30 -0.55
CA ALA A 62 -2.47 14.71 0.57
C ALA A 62 -2.89 13.25 0.79
N ILE A 63 -1.93 12.39 1.02
CA ILE A 63 -2.14 10.95 1.26
C ILE A 63 -1.52 10.61 2.62
N ALA A 64 -2.34 10.20 3.58
CA ALA A 64 -1.87 9.55 4.79
C ALA A 64 -1.61 8.08 4.47
N LEU A 65 -0.39 7.63 4.66
CA LEU A 65 0.05 6.29 4.29
C LEU A 65 0.54 5.52 5.51
N ASN A 66 -0.05 4.33 5.74
CA ASN A 66 0.36 3.42 6.80
C ASN A 66 0.34 1.97 6.27
N SER A 67 1.45 1.49 5.72
CA SER A 67 1.51 0.18 5.08
C SER A 67 2.87 -0.51 5.26
N PRO A 68 2.88 -1.77 5.71
CA PRO A 68 4.09 -2.59 5.80
C PRO A 68 4.54 -3.13 4.42
N GLY A 69 3.75 -2.88 3.36
CA GLY A 69 3.99 -3.40 2.02
C GLY A 69 3.12 -4.60 1.67
N GLY A 70 3.62 -5.44 0.80
CA GLY A 70 2.93 -6.63 0.28
C GLY A 70 3.13 -6.79 -1.22
N SER A 71 2.06 -7.04 -1.99
CA SER A 71 2.11 -7.33 -3.43
C SER A 71 2.85 -6.25 -4.24
N PRO A 72 3.95 -6.58 -4.91
CA PRO A 72 4.69 -5.62 -5.74
C PRO A 72 3.84 -5.06 -6.88
N VAL A 73 3.01 -5.89 -7.51
CA VAL A 73 2.15 -5.49 -8.62
C VAL A 73 1.11 -4.47 -8.16
N GLN A 74 0.41 -4.73 -7.04
CA GLN A 74 -0.59 -3.80 -6.52
C GLN A 74 0.04 -2.49 -6.06
N SER A 75 1.21 -2.53 -5.43
CA SER A 75 1.97 -1.34 -5.04
C SER A 75 2.29 -0.46 -6.23
N ARG A 76 2.79 -1.07 -7.31
CA ARG A 76 3.14 -0.37 -8.55
C ARG A 76 1.90 0.18 -9.27
N LEU A 77 0.79 -0.55 -9.29
CA LEU A 77 -0.46 -0.07 -9.90
C LEU A 77 -1.02 1.15 -9.15
N ILE A 78 -0.99 1.13 -7.81
CA ILE A 78 -1.42 2.28 -6.99
C ILE A 78 -0.47 3.47 -7.22
N PHE A 79 0.85 3.24 -7.17
CA PHE A 79 1.87 4.25 -7.48
C PHE A 79 1.58 4.92 -8.83
N ARG A 80 1.42 4.14 -9.91
CA ARG A 80 1.16 4.65 -11.25
C ARG A 80 -0.14 5.45 -11.30
N ARG A 81 -1.22 4.93 -10.72
CA ARG A 81 -2.49 5.65 -10.71
C ARG A 81 -2.40 7.02 -10.05
N ILE A 82 -1.67 7.12 -8.94
CA ILE A 82 -1.43 8.41 -8.28
C ILE A 82 -0.63 9.34 -9.20
N ARG A 83 0.44 8.85 -9.83
CA ARG A 83 1.28 9.66 -10.71
C ARG A 83 0.57 10.11 -11.97
N ASP A 84 -0.17 9.21 -12.62
CA ASP A 84 -0.94 9.53 -13.83
C ASP A 84 -1.94 10.66 -13.56
N LEU A 85 -2.67 10.57 -12.45
CA LEU A 85 -3.61 11.62 -12.06
C LEU A 85 -2.93 12.92 -11.61
N ALA A 86 -1.76 12.83 -10.96
CA ALA A 86 -1.00 14.01 -10.59
C ALA A 86 -0.57 14.82 -11.82
N VAL A 87 -0.11 14.13 -12.86
CA VAL A 87 0.25 14.74 -14.15
C VAL A 87 -0.99 15.24 -14.89
N GLU A 88 -2.03 14.39 -15.05
CA GLU A 88 -3.27 14.76 -15.76
C GLU A 88 -3.95 15.99 -15.16
N LYS A 89 -3.96 16.12 -13.84
CA LYS A 89 -4.66 17.21 -13.13
C LYS A 89 -3.75 18.36 -12.72
N ASP A 90 -2.46 18.30 -13.03
CA ASP A 90 -1.43 19.24 -12.59
C ASP A 90 -1.53 19.51 -11.07
N ARG A 91 -1.41 18.43 -10.29
CA ARG A 91 -1.56 18.48 -8.83
C ARG A 91 -0.31 17.95 -8.13
N LYS A 92 0.18 18.70 -7.15
CA LYS A 92 1.20 18.19 -6.23
C LYS A 92 0.62 17.08 -5.35
N VAL A 93 1.46 16.08 -5.06
CA VAL A 93 1.14 14.98 -4.16
C VAL A 93 2.03 15.04 -2.94
N PHE A 94 1.43 15.15 -1.76
CA PHE A 94 2.12 15.03 -0.49
C PHE A 94 1.80 13.68 0.13
N ILE A 95 2.82 12.91 0.47
CA ILE A 95 2.67 11.68 1.23
C ILE A 95 3.08 11.97 2.67
N PHE A 96 2.20 11.60 3.60
CA PHE A 96 2.47 11.65 5.03
C PHE A 96 2.51 10.22 5.56
N VAL A 97 3.68 9.78 5.94
CA VAL A 97 3.88 8.45 6.53
C VAL A 97 3.38 8.50 7.97
N GLU A 98 2.47 7.58 8.31
CA GLU A 98 2.04 7.36 9.70
C GLU A 98 3.06 6.44 10.40
N ASP A 99 2.67 5.24 10.88
CA ASP A 99 3.60 4.35 11.57
C ASP A 99 4.65 3.75 10.63
N VAL A 100 4.24 3.32 9.41
CA VAL A 100 5.14 2.64 8.47
C VAL A 100 4.82 2.93 7.00
N ALA A 101 5.86 3.09 6.21
CA ALA A 101 5.84 3.00 4.75
C ALA A 101 7.03 2.16 4.29
N ALA A 102 6.87 0.85 4.28
CA ALA A 102 7.96 -0.08 4.02
C ALA A 102 7.66 -0.99 2.82
N SER A 103 8.70 -1.44 2.11
CA SER A 103 8.59 -2.33 0.95
C SER A 103 7.60 -1.75 -0.09
N GLY A 104 6.56 -2.49 -0.49
CA GLY A 104 5.50 -1.98 -1.37
C GLY A 104 4.82 -0.70 -0.85
N GLY A 105 4.78 -0.47 0.48
CA GLY A 105 4.33 0.78 1.08
C GLY A 105 5.25 1.95 0.71
N TYR A 106 6.57 1.74 0.72
CA TYR A 106 7.51 2.76 0.27
C TYR A 106 7.43 3.01 -1.24
N MET A 107 7.15 1.97 -2.03
CA MET A 107 6.87 2.14 -3.46
C MET A 107 5.69 3.10 -3.68
N ILE A 108 4.60 2.98 -2.90
CA ILE A 108 3.48 3.92 -2.94
C ILE A 108 3.92 5.31 -2.44
N ALA A 109 4.73 5.40 -1.37
CA ALA A 109 5.25 6.66 -0.87
C ALA A 109 6.05 7.43 -1.94
N ALA A 110 6.82 6.73 -2.75
CA ALA A 110 7.59 7.30 -3.86
C ALA A 110 6.70 7.96 -4.95
N ALA A 111 5.38 7.77 -4.93
CA ALA A 111 4.47 8.53 -5.78
C ALA A 111 4.36 10.00 -5.37
N GLY A 112 4.75 10.37 -4.15
CA GLY A 112 4.75 11.75 -3.67
C GLY A 112 5.76 12.64 -4.39
N ASP A 113 5.40 13.90 -4.55
CA ASP A 113 6.35 14.94 -4.90
C ASP A 113 7.14 15.39 -3.65
N GLU A 114 6.50 15.26 -2.49
CA GLU A 114 7.12 15.38 -1.17
C GLU A 114 6.62 14.24 -0.26
N ILE A 115 7.55 13.63 0.48
CA ILE A 115 7.30 12.56 1.45
C ILE A 115 7.69 13.10 2.82
N ILE A 116 6.75 13.15 3.73
CA ILE A 116 6.92 13.63 5.10
C ILE A 116 6.66 12.46 6.05
N ALA A 117 7.50 12.28 7.04
CA ALA A 117 7.38 11.24 8.05
C ALA A 117 7.37 11.80 9.48
N ASP A 118 6.82 11.08 10.42
CA ASP A 118 7.13 11.29 11.84
C ASP A 118 8.57 10.83 12.10
N PRO A 119 9.32 11.45 13.04
CA PRO A 119 10.65 10.99 13.41
C PRO A 119 10.73 9.50 13.72
N SER A 120 9.66 8.92 14.25
CA SER A 120 9.55 7.50 14.65
C SER A 120 8.95 6.59 13.59
N SER A 121 8.44 7.12 12.48
CA SER A 121 7.91 6.31 11.37
C SER A 121 8.96 5.33 10.86
N ILE A 122 8.56 4.14 10.45
CA ILE A 122 9.45 3.16 9.80
C ILE A 122 9.37 3.33 8.29
N VAL A 123 10.53 3.54 7.63
CA VAL A 123 10.60 3.80 6.19
C VAL A 123 11.68 2.93 5.55
N GLY A 124 11.48 2.50 4.30
CA GLY A 124 12.49 1.76 3.54
C GLY A 124 12.06 0.33 3.21
N SER A 125 12.84 -0.66 3.62
CA SER A 125 12.63 -2.07 3.24
C SER A 125 12.53 -2.24 1.71
N ILE A 126 13.48 -1.60 0.98
CA ILE A 126 13.56 -1.68 -0.48
C ILE A 126 14.21 -3.01 -0.85
N GLY A 127 13.38 -4.04 -0.95
CA GLY A 127 13.80 -5.40 -1.22
C GLY A 127 12.61 -6.30 -1.53
N VAL A 128 12.90 -7.54 -1.93
CA VAL A 128 11.90 -8.55 -2.25
C VAL A 128 12.15 -9.80 -1.41
N VAL A 129 11.11 -10.33 -0.81
CA VAL A 129 11.15 -11.56 -0.02
C VAL A 129 10.04 -12.49 -0.47
N SER A 130 10.34 -13.79 -0.52
CA SER A 130 9.36 -14.86 -0.58
C SER A 130 9.59 -15.76 0.64
N ALA A 131 8.52 -16.03 1.36
CA ALA A 131 8.55 -16.92 2.51
C ALA A 131 7.45 -17.97 2.37
N GLY A 132 7.70 -19.17 2.83
CA GLY A 132 6.75 -20.28 2.75
C GLY A 132 7.09 -21.34 3.80
N PHE A 133 6.28 -22.39 3.84
CA PHE A 133 6.45 -23.53 4.73
C PHE A 133 6.61 -24.81 3.90
N GLY A 134 7.49 -25.71 4.32
CA GLY A 134 7.61 -27.06 3.81
C GLY A 134 6.80 -28.03 4.66
N PHE A 135 5.90 -28.81 4.05
CA PHE A 135 5.03 -29.75 4.75
C PHE A 135 5.33 -31.22 4.42
N GLN A 136 6.40 -31.52 3.68
CA GLN A 136 6.76 -32.87 3.24
C GLN A 136 6.84 -33.88 4.40
N GLU A 137 7.51 -33.52 5.50
CA GLU A 137 7.66 -34.42 6.64
C GLU A 137 6.37 -34.54 7.44
N LEU A 138 5.54 -33.49 7.44
CA LEU A 138 4.23 -33.53 8.09
C LEU A 138 3.29 -34.52 7.40
N ILE A 139 3.11 -34.43 6.07
CA ILE A 139 2.21 -35.34 5.33
C ILE A 139 2.69 -36.78 5.41
N LYS A 140 4.00 -37.01 5.40
CA LYS A 140 4.61 -38.33 5.59
C LYS A 140 4.26 -38.93 6.96
N LYS A 141 4.35 -38.13 8.05
CA LYS A 141 4.03 -38.57 9.41
C LYS A 141 2.57 -38.96 9.59
N ILE A 142 1.65 -38.30 8.89
CA ILE A 142 0.20 -38.58 8.97
C ILE A 142 -0.26 -39.58 7.90
N GLY A 143 0.66 -40.18 7.14
CA GLY A 143 0.35 -41.21 6.15
C GLY A 143 -0.35 -40.69 4.88
N VAL A 144 -0.21 -39.41 4.56
CA VAL A 144 -0.78 -38.80 3.34
C VAL A 144 0.24 -38.88 2.21
N GLU A 145 -0.18 -39.47 1.10
CA GLU A 145 0.60 -39.51 -0.15
C GLU A 145 0.16 -38.37 -1.09
N ARG A 146 1.11 -37.53 -1.48
CA ARG A 146 0.88 -36.49 -2.48
C ARG A 146 1.17 -37.02 -3.88
N ARG A 147 0.18 -37.00 -4.74
CA ARG A 147 0.29 -37.40 -6.15
C ARG A 147 0.18 -36.19 -7.05
N VAL A 148 1.24 -35.90 -7.81
CA VAL A 148 1.31 -34.75 -8.71
C VAL A 148 1.61 -35.24 -10.13
N HIS A 149 0.73 -34.88 -11.05
CA HIS A 149 0.87 -35.15 -12.48
C HIS A 149 0.91 -33.82 -13.23
N THR A 150 2.01 -33.54 -13.92
CA THR A 150 2.19 -32.26 -14.61
C THR A 150 2.54 -32.46 -16.08
N ALA A 151 2.09 -31.57 -16.92
CA ALA A 151 2.62 -31.36 -18.26
C ALA A 151 3.41 -30.05 -18.27
N GLY A 152 4.71 -30.15 -18.55
CA GLY A 152 5.69 -29.08 -18.44
C GLY A 152 6.61 -29.23 -17.23
N GLN A 153 7.91 -29.21 -17.47
CA GLN A 153 8.97 -29.54 -16.50
C GLN A 153 8.94 -28.66 -15.24
N ASN A 154 8.51 -27.40 -15.35
CA ASN A 154 8.55 -26.43 -14.28
C ASN A 154 7.17 -26.11 -13.68
N LYS A 155 6.17 -26.97 -13.86
CA LYS A 155 4.81 -26.70 -13.40
C LYS A 155 4.59 -26.93 -11.91
N ALA A 156 5.45 -27.69 -11.25
CA ALA A 156 5.39 -28.02 -9.83
C ALA A 156 6.64 -27.55 -9.08
N ILE A 157 7.23 -26.41 -9.50
CA ILE A 157 8.34 -25.80 -8.78
C ILE A 157 7.86 -25.32 -7.41
N LEU A 158 8.75 -25.42 -6.41
CA LEU A 158 8.51 -24.96 -5.04
C LEU A 158 7.22 -25.55 -4.40
N ASP A 159 6.84 -26.79 -4.77
CA ASP A 159 5.71 -27.47 -4.15
C ASP A 159 6.02 -27.68 -2.65
N PRO A 160 5.22 -27.09 -1.72
CA PRO A 160 5.50 -27.13 -0.28
C PRO A 160 5.39 -28.54 0.33
N PHE A 161 4.87 -29.50 -0.42
CA PHE A 161 4.74 -30.90 0.00
C PHE A 161 5.84 -31.82 -0.58
N GLN A 162 6.84 -31.25 -1.23
CA GLN A 162 8.01 -31.95 -1.75
C GLN A 162 9.31 -31.32 -1.23
N PRO A 163 10.44 -32.07 -1.26
CA PRO A 163 11.75 -31.49 -0.98
C PRO A 163 12.02 -30.31 -1.90
N GLU A 164 12.54 -29.24 -1.35
CA GLU A 164 12.96 -28.09 -2.12
C GLU A 164 14.14 -28.45 -3.04
N LYS A 165 14.06 -28.06 -4.31
CA LYS A 165 15.12 -28.30 -5.29
C LYS A 165 15.94 -27.02 -5.48
N LYS A 166 17.27 -27.19 -5.59
CA LYS A 166 18.18 -26.07 -5.77
C LYS A 166 17.86 -25.24 -7.01
N GLU A 167 17.52 -25.90 -8.10
CA GLU A 167 17.18 -25.24 -9.37
C GLU A 167 15.90 -24.38 -9.27
N ASP A 168 14.93 -24.82 -8.46
CA ASP A 168 13.69 -24.07 -8.22
C ASP A 168 13.99 -22.81 -7.41
N VAL A 169 14.86 -22.91 -6.40
CA VAL A 169 15.31 -21.77 -5.58
C VAL A 169 16.11 -20.78 -6.42
N GLU A 170 17.02 -21.24 -7.28
CA GLU A 170 17.79 -20.38 -8.17
C GLU A 170 16.87 -19.60 -9.13
N ARG A 171 15.86 -20.28 -9.68
CA ARG A 171 14.83 -19.64 -10.53
C ARG A 171 14.02 -18.59 -9.77
N LEU A 172 13.57 -18.90 -8.54
CA LEU A 172 12.86 -17.94 -7.70
C LEU A 172 13.73 -16.72 -7.41
N LYS A 173 15.00 -16.94 -7.05
CA LYS A 173 15.94 -15.83 -6.79
C LYS A 173 16.15 -14.94 -8.00
N ALA A 174 16.24 -15.51 -9.20
CA ALA A 174 16.35 -14.74 -10.43
C ALA A 174 15.14 -13.80 -10.62
N LEU A 175 13.92 -14.31 -10.44
CA LEU A 175 12.70 -13.50 -10.49
C LEU A 175 12.67 -12.40 -9.41
N GLN A 176 13.15 -12.72 -8.19
CA GLN A 176 13.23 -11.74 -7.11
C GLN A 176 14.22 -10.61 -7.42
N LEU A 177 15.37 -10.94 -8.05
CA LEU A 177 16.36 -9.95 -8.47
C LEU A 177 15.77 -8.98 -9.51
N GLU A 178 15.08 -9.48 -10.54
CA GLU A 178 14.41 -8.65 -11.54
C GLU A 178 13.39 -7.70 -10.90
N MET A 179 12.57 -8.20 -9.96
CA MET A 179 11.62 -7.37 -9.23
C MET A 179 12.30 -6.34 -8.33
N HIS A 180 13.43 -6.70 -7.73
CA HIS A 180 14.21 -5.81 -6.88
C HIS A 180 14.85 -4.69 -7.69
N GLU A 181 15.47 -5.00 -8.84
CA GLU A 181 16.01 -4.01 -9.76
C GLU A 181 14.94 -3.01 -10.22
N MET A 182 13.76 -3.50 -10.63
CA MET A 182 12.64 -2.62 -10.98
C MET A 182 12.24 -1.69 -9.82
N PHE A 183 12.28 -2.16 -8.57
CA PHE A 183 11.97 -1.34 -7.41
C PHE A 183 13.07 -0.29 -7.15
N ILE A 184 14.33 -0.68 -7.25
CA ILE A 184 15.50 0.22 -7.14
C ILE A 184 15.38 1.33 -8.19
N ASP A 185 15.12 0.98 -9.43
CA ASP A 185 15.00 1.95 -10.54
C ASP A 185 13.87 2.94 -10.30
N LEU A 186 12.70 2.48 -9.84
CA LEU A 186 11.59 3.36 -9.48
C LEU A 186 11.99 4.33 -8.37
N VAL A 187 12.68 3.86 -7.33
CA VAL A 187 13.13 4.73 -6.23
C VAL A 187 14.17 5.74 -6.73
N LYS A 188 15.15 5.31 -7.52
CA LYS A 188 16.15 6.18 -8.13
C LYS A 188 15.51 7.23 -9.05
N GLU A 189 14.54 6.85 -9.87
CA GLU A 189 13.79 7.78 -10.72
C GLU A 189 13.08 8.85 -9.89
N ARG A 190 12.45 8.45 -8.79
CA ARG A 190 11.63 9.36 -7.98
C ARG A 190 12.41 10.19 -6.97
N ARG A 191 13.50 9.66 -6.43
CA ARG A 191 14.30 10.36 -5.42
C ARG A 191 15.53 11.03 -6.01
N GLY A 192 16.11 10.48 -7.07
CA GLY A 192 17.23 11.10 -7.82
C GLY A 192 18.40 11.49 -6.93
N ALA A 193 18.86 12.72 -7.11
CA ALA A 193 19.99 13.28 -6.37
C ALA A 193 19.74 13.51 -4.86
N LYS A 194 18.52 13.25 -4.37
CA LYS A 194 18.22 13.35 -2.93
C LYS A 194 18.77 12.16 -2.15
N LEU A 195 18.97 11.00 -2.82
CA LEU A 195 19.46 9.79 -2.16
C LEU A 195 20.92 9.96 -1.72
N ALA A 196 21.20 9.57 -0.49
CA ALA A 196 22.58 9.43 -0.02
C ALA A 196 23.28 8.27 -0.75
N ASP A 197 24.60 8.35 -0.84
CA ASP A 197 25.45 7.24 -1.29
C ASP A 197 25.68 6.28 -0.10
N ASP A 198 24.68 5.47 0.19
CA ASP A 198 24.71 4.52 1.31
C ASP A 198 24.46 3.11 0.77
N PRO A 199 25.41 2.15 0.97
CA PRO A 199 25.31 0.80 0.43
C PRO A 199 24.11 0.00 0.99
N GLU A 200 23.57 0.39 2.16
CA GLU A 200 22.44 -0.29 2.79
C GLU A 200 21.08 0.10 2.19
N LEU A 201 21.01 1.20 1.40
CA LEU A 201 19.77 1.76 0.87
C LEU A 201 18.87 0.73 0.16
N PHE A 202 19.49 -0.19 -0.57
CA PHE A 202 18.80 -1.16 -1.42
C PHE A 202 18.96 -2.60 -0.97
N THR A 203 19.32 -2.83 0.30
CA THR A 203 19.50 -4.19 0.85
C THR A 203 18.22 -4.79 1.45
N GLY A 204 17.14 -4.01 1.51
CA GLY A 204 15.93 -4.37 2.23
C GLY A 204 15.96 -3.92 3.69
N ALA A 205 16.95 -3.13 4.11
CA ALA A 205 16.98 -2.49 5.40
C ALA A 205 15.88 -1.41 5.52
N PHE A 206 15.54 -1.05 6.77
CA PHE A 206 14.56 -0.02 7.06
C PHE A 206 15.05 0.86 8.21
N TRP A 207 14.53 2.08 8.28
CA TRP A 207 15.03 3.12 9.16
C TRP A 207 13.89 3.89 9.80
N THR A 208 14.21 4.59 10.88
CA THR A 208 13.31 5.61 11.45
C THR A 208 13.16 6.79 10.47
N GLY A 209 12.09 7.56 10.61
CA GLY A 209 11.87 8.75 9.78
C GLY A 209 13.04 9.73 9.84
N THR A 210 13.66 9.88 11.03
CA THR A 210 14.86 10.74 11.18
C THR A 210 15.99 10.25 10.28
N ARG A 211 16.34 8.96 10.34
CA ARG A 211 17.42 8.42 9.50
C ARG A 211 17.03 8.38 8.03
N ALA A 212 15.76 8.15 7.72
CA ALA A 212 15.25 8.18 6.35
C ALA A 212 15.37 9.57 5.71
N LEU A 213 15.31 10.65 6.50
CA LEU A 213 15.57 12.01 6.02
C LEU A 213 17.03 12.17 5.62
N ASP A 214 17.99 11.73 6.44
CA ASP A 214 19.42 11.78 6.12
C ASP A 214 19.76 10.97 4.85
N LEU A 215 19.07 9.83 4.67
CA LEU A 215 19.24 8.96 3.52
C LEU A 215 18.52 9.47 2.25
N GLY A 216 17.77 10.56 2.35
CA GLY A 216 17.01 11.11 1.23
C GLY A 216 15.79 10.30 0.84
N LEU A 217 15.34 9.36 1.69
CA LEU A 217 14.13 8.56 1.46
C LEU A 217 12.85 9.37 1.74
N VAL A 218 12.92 10.37 2.61
CA VAL A 218 11.84 11.34 2.85
C VAL A 218 12.36 12.77 2.66
N ASP A 219 11.46 13.73 2.55
CA ASP A 219 11.78 15.14 2.28
C ASP A 219 11.69 16.01 3.52
N GLY A 220 11.10 15.52 4.60
CA GLY A 220 10.94 16.26 5.83
C GLY A 220 10.30 15.45 6.94
N LEU A 221 10.37 16.03 8.14
CA LEU A 221 9.73 15.49 9.33
C LEU A 221 8.58 16.41 9.75
N GLY A 222 7.45 15.82 10.17
CA GLY A 222 6.31 16.59 10.66
C GLY A 222 4.97 15.91 10.45
N ASP A 223 3.93 16.56 10.91
CA ASP A 223 2.55 16.12 10.75
C ASP A 223 1.84 16.82 9.58
N MET A 224 0.85 16.14 9.01
CA MET A 224 0.09 16.62 7.86
C MET A 224 -0.53 18.00 8.09
N ARG A 225 -1.10 18.25 9.26
CA ARG A 225 -1.84 19.48 9.55
C ARG A 225 -0.90 20.68 9.63
N SER A 226 0.21 20.52 10.32
CA SER A 226 1.22 21.57 10.49
C SER A 226 1.87 21.93 9.16
N VAL A 227 2.38 20.93 8.43
CA VAL A 227 3.04 21.12 7.14
C VAL A 227 2.11 21.76 6.10
N LEU A 228 0.89 21.26 5.95
CA LEU A 228 -0.04 21.83 4.96
C LEU A 228 -0.55 23.22 5.34
N LYS A 229 -0.69 23.54 6.62
CA LYS A 229 -1.03 24.91 7.05
C LYS A 229 0.13 25.88 6.87
N GLU A 230 1.34 25.45 7.06
CA GLU A 230 2.53 26.24 6.76
C GLU A 230 2.62 26.57 5.26
N ARG A 231 2.42 25.57 4.39
CA ARG A 231 2.51 25.71 2.93
C ARG A 231 1.38 26.51 2.29
N TYR A 232 0.16 26.33 2.77
CA TYR A 232 -1.07 26.87 2.15
C TYR A 232 -1.82 27.89 3.02
N GLY A 233 -1.26 28.19 4.19
CA GLY A 233 -1.81 29.20 5.11
C GLY A 233 -2.66 28.59 6.24
N LYS A 234 -2.72 29.34 7.35
CA LYS A 234 -3.39 28.92 8.62
C LYS A 234 -4.86 28.50 8.46
N LYS A 235 -5.55 29.01 7.43
CA LYS A 235 -6.97 28.70 7.15
C LYS A 235 -7.17 27.45 6.28
N THR A 236 -6.10 26.73 5.92
CA THR A 236 -6.18 25.51 5.12
C THR A 236 -7.12 24.49 5.75
N LYS A 237 -8.02 23.98 4.93
CA LYS A 237 -8.99 22.93 5.30
C LYS A 237 -8.54 21.60 4.72
N LEU A 238 -8.48 20.57 5.57
CA LEU A 238 -8.20 19.20 5.16
C LEU A 238 -9.53 18.47 4.99
N ALA A 239 -9.85 18.05 3.77
CA ALA A 239 -11.09 17.38 3.42
C ALA A 239 -10.84 15.88 3.21
N LEU A 240 -11.19 15.06 4.20
CA LEU A 240 -11.05 13.62 4.08
C LEU A 240 -12.02 13.07 3.02
N ILE A 241 -11.47 12.42 2.01
CA ILE A 241 -12.19 11.74 0.94
C ILE A 241 -12.29 10.26 1.30
N THR A 242 -13.51 9.79 1.48
CA THR A 242 -13.79 8.38 1.80
C THR A 242 -14.57 7.72 0.68
N GLN A 243 -14.48 6.39 0.62
CA GLN A 243 -15.41 5.63 -0.22
C GLN A 243 -16.84 5.83 0.31
N PRO A 244 -17.84 5.96 -0.58
CA PRO A 244 -19.23 5.94 -0.13
C PRO A 244 -19.47 4.57 0.50
N ARG A 245 -19.79 4.54 1.77
CA ARG A 245 -20.38 3.35 2.37
C ARG A 245 -21.70 3.12 1.66
N GLY A 246 -21.79 2.05 0.86
CA GLY A 246 -23.02 1.70 0.17
C GLY A 246 -24.18 1.69 1.17
N LEU A 247 -25.27 2.40 0.86
CA LEU A 247 -26.50 2.42 1.65
C LEU A 247 -27.11 1.00 1.81
N PHE A 248 -26.67 0.04 1.01
CA PHE A 248 -27.14 -1.35 0.99
C PHE A 248 -26.45 -2.28 1.99
N GLY A 249 -25.38 -1.87 2.69
CA GLY A 249 -24.75 -2.69 3.72
C GLY A 249 -25.56 -2.87 5.01
N ARG A 250 -26.77 -2.28 5.12
CA ARG A 250 -27.52 -2.24 6.37
C ARG A 250 -28.86 -2.95 6.37
N LYS A 251 -29.30 -3.54 5.26
CA LYS A 251 -30.54 -4.34 5.21
C LYS A 251 -30.44 -5.47 4.17
N LEU A 252 -29.75 -6.52 4.50
CA LEU A 252 -30.13 -7.86 4.06
C LEU A 252 -30.45 -8.64 5.32
N GLY A 253 -31.69 -8.48 5.77
CA GLY A 253 -32.33 -9.50 6.59
C GLY A 253 -32.37 -10.76 5.74
N ILE A 254 -31.47 -11.67 6.02
CA ILE A 254 -31.45 -13.02 5.44
C ILE A 254 -32.62 -13.76 6.06
N SER A 255 -33.76 -13.69 5.38
CA SER A 255 -34.87 -14.66 5.54
C SER A 255 -34.78 -15.64 4.38
N GLY A 256 -33.94 -16.63 4.52
CA GLY A 256 -33.77 -17.73 3.59
C GLY A 256 -33.01 -18.85 4.28
N SER A 257 -33.58 -20.03 4.41
CA SER A 257 -32.92 -21.23 4.89
C SER A 257 -31.69 -21.53 4.03
N ILE A 258 -30.49 -21.38 4.59
CA ILE A 258 -29.22 -21.69 3.95
C ILE A 258 -28.73 -23.02 4.53
N PRO A 259 -28.82 -24.13 3.80
CA PRO A 259 -28.36 -25.45 4.29
C PRO A 259 -26.80 -25.55 4.36
N ASP A 260 -26.06 -24.60 3.81
CA ASP A 260 -24.60 -24.71 3.64
C ASP A 260 -23.76 -23.59 4.29
N LEU A 261 -24.37 -22.79 5.18
CA LEU A 261 -23.65 -21.69 5.84
C LEU A 261 -22.48 -22.19 6.71
N GLY A 262 -22.64 -23.38 7.31
CA GLY A 262 -21.62 -23.99 8.17
C GLY A 262 -20.34 -24.39 7.41
N ALA A 263 -20.47 -25.01 6.24
CA ALA A 263 -19.34 -25.41 5.41
C ALA A 263 -18.62 -24.19 4.77
N ALA A 264 -19.41 -23.20 4.34
CA ALA A 264 -18.86 -21.94 3.82
C ALA A 264 -18.15 -21.13 4.90
N ILE A 265 -18.66 -21.10 6.13
CA ILE A 265 -18.00 -20.44 7.27
C ILE A 265 -16.73 -21.20 7.67
N ALA A 266 -16.74 -22.53 7.73
CA ALA A 266 -15.56 -23.32 8.10
C ALA A 266 -14.43 -23.22 7.06
N GLY A 267 -14.74 -23.29 5.77
CA GLY A 267 -13.75 -23.12 4.70
C GLY A 267 -13.16 -21.72 4.66
N ASN A 268 -13.99 -20.70 4.81
CA ASN A 268 -13.53 -19.30 4.87
C ASN A 268 -12.78 -18.96 6.17
N ALA A 269 -13.08 -19.64 7.29
CA ALA A 269 -12.38 -19.41 8.55
C ALA A 269 -10.91 -19.86 8.49
N ALA A 270 -10.62 -21.03 7.90
CA ALA A 270 -9.24 -21.50 7.76
C ALA A 270 -8.41 -20.58 6.84
N THR A 271 -8.96 -20.20 5.68
CA THR A 271 -8.31 -19.25 4.77
C THR A 271 -8.11 -17.88 5.43
N GLY A 272 -9.14 -17.39 6.13
CA GLY A 272 -9.08 -16.12 6.85
C GLY A 272 -8.08 -16.11 8.01
N LEU A 273 -7.83 -17.24 8.68
CA LEU A 273 -6.77 -17.36 9.69
C LEU A 273 -5.37 -17.31 9.07
N ILE A 274 -5.16 -17.97 7.94
CA ILE A 274 -3.88 -17.93 7.23
C ILE A 274 -3.60 -16.52 6.72
N GLU A 275 -4.55 -15.89 6.04
CA GLU A 275 -4.43 -14.50 5.57
C GLU A 275 -4.18 -13.53 6.74
N ALA A 276 -4.84 -13.74 7.89
CA ALA A 276 -4.62 -12.95 9.09
C ALA A 276 -3.22 -13.14 9.66
N ALA A 277 -2.70 -14.36 9.66
CA ALA A 277 -1.36 -14.65 10.12
C ALA A 277 -0.29 -14.05 9.20
N GLU A 278 -0.49 -14.13 7.89
CA GLU A 278 0.40 -13.52 6.90
C GLU A 278 0.42 -11.98 7.03
N GLU A 279 -0.74 -11.35 7.14
CA GLU A 279 -0.82 -9.90 7.36
C GLU A 279 -0.14 -9.50 8.68
N GLN A 280 -0.42 -10.23 9.76
CA GLN A 280 0.21 -9.96 11.04
C GLN A 280 1.73 -10.16 10.99
N ALA A 281 2.22 -11.13 10.22
CA ALA A 281 3.65 -11.32 10.01
C ALA A 281 4.30 -10.13 9.29
N LEU A 282 3.60 -9.50 8.35
CA LEU A 282 4.08 -8.29 7.68
C LEU A 282 4.23 -7.12 8.67
N TRP A 283 3.26 -6.90 9.56
CA TRP A 283 3.30 -5.83 10.56
C TRP A 283 4.33 -6.11 11.66
N ARG A 284 4.35 -7.32 12.21
CA ARG A 284 5.29 -7.74 13.26
C ARG A 284 6.75 -7.59 12.84
N ARG A 285 7.07 -7.66 11.56
CA ARG A 285 8.40 -7.44 11.03
C ARG A 285 8.95 -6.05 11.38
N PHE A 286 8.07 -5.09 11.60
CA PHE A 286 8.39 -3.70 11.96
C PHE A 286 8.07 -3.38 13.43
N GLY A 287 7.71 -4.38 14.24
CA GLY A 287 7.35 -4.19 15.64
C GLY A 287 5.93 -3.64 15.86
N LEU A 288 5.05 -3.79 14.86
CA LEU A 288 3.68 -3.25 14.85
C LEU A 288 2.63 -4.38 14.87
#